data_6dc1f904dba196d9ce04fd64933b9705
#
_entry.id   6dc1f904dba196d9ce04fd64933b9705
#
_cell.length_a   1.000
_cell.length_b   1.000
_cell.length_c   1.000
_cell.angle_alpha   90.00
_cell.angle_beta   90.00
_cell.angle_gamma   90.00
#
_symmetry.space_group_name_H-M   'P 1'
#
loop_
_entity.id
_entity.type
_entity.pdbx_description
1 polymer ?
#
loop_
_entity_poly.entity_id
_entity_poly.type
_entity_poly.pdbx_seq_one_letter_code
_entity_poly.pdbx_strand_id
1 'polypeptide(L)'
;MKKNKLTKVVISIAIAASMTMTMVPAVSAADYGTATYDTIDMSKTGSITVHKYDITAATKAGVDTSAFNNDGKADTKAETDLKSYEIQGVVFSYLKVADIYTEAKTTTNGISVRTLYGFNDTTLIGDLGLNVSAAELTKNNTYYYTSTEINDALKDKLENSNTATKNTLEDYIKANGGNDMAETSASGVTSVSDLAVGLYMVVETYVPEDVTYTTDPFMVSVPSTTVDGQDWMYDINVYPKNQTDYPTLDKKVADDDDYSAAGNNGHELYDSDSVSEGDIADYRITSKLPAILSKASYLTKYTFVDTLSKGLSYNKDSVELYWYDTKADAEANNTAKAIATWTQDNNKFTVTVLNNQMTVAMTADGLKEINPNYSGKYVVVSYNATVKSTDDLILGDNGNPNDVVLTYSRTNTTYEDTLKDEAIVFSYGIDLGKTFSDNNGDATKVQFVLKNTSRKTDGQTADYYVVANKAADGQYHVTGETTNENDATVFSPDTDGKLKVYGLEENTYSMTEIATDKGYNLLKDAITIEITKTDVVINPSVATVRGENNANADVIYNHRI
;
A
#
# COMPACT_ATOMS: atom_id res chain seq x y z
N MET A 1 22.78 -0.66 -43.51
CA MET A 1 22.47 -1.14 -42.17
C MET A 1 21.03 -0.80 -41.83
N LYS A 2 20.13 -1.82 -41.83
CA LYS A 2 18.69 -1.64 -41.55
C LYS A 2 18.51 -1.49 -40.05
N LYS A 3 17.96 -0.36 -39.57
CA LYS A 3 17.51 -0.16 -38.20
C LYS A 3 16.19 -0.92 -38.01
N ASN A 4 16.22 -2.01 -37.26
CA ASN A 4 15.02 -2.67 -36.78
C ASN A 4 14.33 -1.75 -35.77
N LYS A 5 13.16 -1.24 -36.14
CA LYS A 5 12.21 -0.65 -35.20
C LYS A 5 11.61 -1.79 -34.37
N LEU A 6 11.99 -1.90 -33.11
CA LEU A 6 11.21 -2.66 -32.15
C LEU A 6 9.87 -1.92 -31.95
N THR A 7 8.84 -2.46 -32.55
CA THR A 7 7.46 -2.10 -32.26
C THR A 7 7.20 -2.58 -30.82
N LYS A 8 7.10 -1.65 -29.87
CA LYS A 8 6.53 -1.93 -28.56
C LYS A 8 5.07 -2.31 -28.81
N VAL A 9 4.78 -3.60 -28.75
CA VAL A 9 3.41 -4.09 -28.59
C VAL A 9 2.98 -3.66 -27.18
N VAL A 10 2.25 -2.57 -27.10
CA VAL A 10 1.43 -2.27 -25.93
C VAL A 10 0.34 -3.33 -25.98
N ILE A 11 0.54 -4.42 -25.25
CA ILE A 11 -0.54 -5.35 -24.93
C ILE A 11 -1.40 -4.58 -23.94
N SER A 12 -2.39 -3.85 -24.48
CA SER A 12 -3.58 -3.52 -23.73
C SER A 12 -4.22 -4.86 -23.39
N ILE A 13 -3.90 -5.38 -22.22
CA ILE A 13 -4.63 -6.48 -21.62
C ILE A 13 -5.97 -5.87 -21.22
N ALA A 14 -6.88 -5.76 -22.18
CA ALA A 14 -8.29 -5.83 -21.89
C ALA A 14 -8.53 -7.27 -21.40
N ILE A 15 -8.18 -7.53 -20.14
CA ILE A 15 -8.78 -8.63 -19.42
C ILE A 15 -10.21 -8.15 -19.17
N ALA A 16 -11.07 -8.35 -20.17
CA ALA A 16 -12.44 -8.64 -19.87
C ALA A 16 -12.35 -9.89 -18.99
N ALA A 17 -12.31 -9.68 -17.67
CA ALA A 17 -12.70 -10.70 -16.74
C ALA A 17 -14.19 -10.92 -17.04
N SER A 18 -14.48 -11.64 -18.13
CA SER A 18 -15.68 -12.42 -18.19
C SER A 18 -15.51 -13.48 -17.12
N MET A 19 -15.70 -13.08 -15.86
CA MET A 19 -16.12 -14.01 -14.86
C MET A 19 -17.51 -14.46 -15.32
N THR A 20 -17.50 -15.36 -16.27
CA THR A 20 -18.63 -16.20 -16.49
C THR A 20 -18.85 -16.89 -15.17
N MET A 21 -19.92 -16.48 -14.48
CA MET A 21 -20.52 -17.32 -13.48
C MET A 21 -20.67 -18.67 -14.15
N THR A 22 -19.80 -19.55 -13.77
CA THR A 22 -19.91 -20.91 -14.21
C THR A 22 -20.78 -21.60 -13.16
N MET A 23 -22.09 -21.54 -13.37
CA MET A 23 -22.73 -22.83 -13.16
C MET A 23 -21.91 -23.79 -13.99
N VAL A 24 -21.46 -24.86 -13.37
CA VAL A 24 -21.15 -26.04 -14.16
C VAL A 24 -22.35 -26.19 -15.08
N PRO A 25 -22.21 -26.01 -16.40
CA PRO A 25 -23.37 -25.92 -17.23
C PRO A 25 -24.18 -27.19 -17.05
N ALA A 26 -25.29 -27.09 -16.35
CA ALA A 26 -26.38 -27.92 -16.78
C ALA A 26 -26.58 -27.45 -18.21
N VAL A 27 -26.23 -28.28 -19.19
CA VAL A 27 -26.41 -27.96 -20.60
C VAL A 27 -27.80 -27.38 -20.70
N SER A 28 -27.91 -26.12 -21.15
CA SER A 28 -29.19 -25.47 -21.26
C SER A 28 -30.00 -26.26 -22.27
N ALA A 29 -30.79 -27.17 -21.78
CA ALA A 29 -31.87 -27.75 -22.56
C ALA A 29 -32.98 -26.72 -22.63
N ALA A 30 -32.67 -25.53 -23.18
CA ALA A 30 -33.70 -24.59 -23.59
C ALA A 30 -34.63 -25.23 -24.64
N ASP A 31 -34.11 -26.19 -25.36
CA ASP A 31 -34.86 -27.03 -26.28
C ASP A 31 -34.88 -28.47 -25.79
N TYR A 32 -36.06 -29.05 -25.77
CA TYR A 32 -36.27 -30.47 -25.56
C TYR A 32 -35.43 -31.27 -26.59
N GLY A 33 -34.26 -31.81 -26.16
CA GLY A 33 -33.39 -32.63 -27.00
C GLY A 33 -33.96 -34.01 -27.24
N THR A 34 -33.51 -34.70 -28.24
CA THR A 34 -33.93 -36.09 -28.61
C THR A 34 -33.09 -37.15 -27.90
N ALA A 35 -32.28 -36.82 -26.89
CA ALA A 35 -31.42 -37.79 -26.23
C ALA A 35 -32.19 -38.67 -25.24
N THR A 36 -31.84 -39.93 -25.16
CA THR A 36 -32.26 -40.86 -24.10
C THR A 36 -31.39 -40.54 -22.86
N TYR A 37 -31.92 -39.78 -21.95
CA TYR A 37 -31.23 -39.54 -20.68
C TYR A 37 -31.50 -40.69 -19.72
N ASP A 38 -30.48 -41.12 -19.02
CA ASP A 38 -30.66 -41.87 -17.78
C ASP A 38 -31.39 -40.98 -16.77
N THR A 39 -32.31 -41.56 -16.02
CA THR A 39 -32.99 -40.81 -14.96
C THR A 39 -32.04 -40.51 -13.83
N ILE A 40 -32.15 -39.29 -13.27
CA ILE A 40 -31.40 -38.93 -12.07
C ILE A 40 -31.69 -39.94 -10.96
N ASP A 41 -30.67 -40.57 -10.40
CA ASP A 41 -30.80 -41.42 -9.23
C ASP A 41 -30.82 -40.56 -7.96
N MET A 42 -32.03 -40.30 -7.48
CA MET A 42 -32.26 -39.46 -6.28
C MET A 42 -31.77 -40.11 -4.98
N SER A 43 -31.35 -41.37 -4.99
CA SER A 43 -30.78 -42.07 -3.84
C SER A 43 -29.29 -41.90 -3.69
N LYS A 44 -28.64 -41.44 -4.75
CA LYS A 44 -27.20 -41.17 -4.74
C LYS A 44 -26.89 -39.85 -4.02
N THR A 45 -25.71 -39.78 -3.46
CA THR A 45 -25.07 -38.55 -3.01
C THR A 45 -23.92 -38.20 -3.95
N GLY A 46 -23.50 -36.95 -3.91
CA GLY A 46 -22.37 -36.49 -4.71
C GLY A 46 -21.38 -35.64 -3.89
N SER A 47 -20.43 -35.03 -4.59
CA SER A 47 -19.42 -34.19 -3.97
C SER A 47 -19.19 -32.92 -4.80
N ILE A 48 -18.69 -31.87 -4.10
CA ILE A 48 -18.16 -30.66 -4.73
C ILE A 48 -16.71 -30.53 -4.30
N THR A 49 -15.80 -30.50 -5.27
CA THR A 49 -14.38 -30.22 -5.05
C THR A 49 -14.05 -28.87 -5.63
N VAL A 50 -13.48 -28.00 -4.83
CA VAL A 50 -13.07 -26.64 -5.21
C VAL A 50 -11.55 -26.60 -5.34
N HIS A 51 -11.07 -26.12 -6.49
CA HIS A 51 -9.66 -25.89 -6.80
C HIS A 51 -9.43 -24.38 -6.90
N LYS A 52 -8.65 -23.80 -6.00
CA LYS A 52 -8.53 -22.35 -5.82
C LYS A 52 -7.18 -21.81 -6.29
N TYR A 53 -7.17 -20.82 -7.18
CA TYR A 53 -5.98 -20.28 -7.81
C TYR A 53 -5.92 -18.75 -7.81
N ASP A 54 -4.67 -18.23 -7.76
CA ASP A 54 -4.32 -16.83 -7.96
C ASP A 54 -4.21 -16.50 -9.45
N ILE A 55 -5.24 -15.91 -10.01
CA ILE A 55 -5.28 -15.54 -11.42
C ILE A 55 -4.34 -14.36 -11.75
N THR A 56 -4.07 -13.47 -10.77
CA THR A 56 -3.18 -12.31 -10.96
C THR A 56 -1.75 -12.76 -11.14
N ALA A 57 -1.25 -13.60 -10.24
CA ALA A 57 0.11 -14.13 -10.32
C ALA A 57 0.29 -15.00 -11.58
N ALA A 58 -0.67 -15.87 -11.89
CA ALA A 58 -0.63 -16.71 -13.08
C ALA A 58 -0.57 -15.88 -14.38
N THR A 59 -1.40 -14.85 -14.50
CA THR A 59 -1.42 -13.96 -15.68
C THR A 59 -0.12 -13.15 -15.79
N LYS A 60 0.44 -12.64 -14.70
CA LYS A 60 1.75 -11.97 -14.68
C LYS A 60 2.87 -12.88 -15.16
N ALA A 61 2.77 -14.17 -14.87
CA ALA A 61 3.72 -15.19 -15.34
C ALA A 61 3.47 -15.65 -16.79
N GLY A 62 2.47 -15.10 -17.48
CA GLY A 62 2.17 -15.41 -18.86
C GLY A 62 1.33 -16.68 -19.09
N VAL A 63 0.68 -17.19 -18.03
CA VAL A 63 -0.25 -18.33 -18.16
C VAL A 63 -1.53 -17.83 -18.82
N ASP A 64 -1.95 -18.53 -19.88
CA ASP A 64 -3.26 -18.28 -20.50
C ASP A 64 -4.38 -18.86 -19.63
N THR A 65 -4.97 -18.00 -18.82
CA THR A 65 -6.03 -18.38 -17.88
C THR A 65 -7.44 -18.42 -18.49
N SER A 66 -7.57 -18.07 -19.78
CA SER A 66 -8.85 -18.14 -20.51
C SER A 66 -9.15 -19.54 -21.06
N ALA A 67 -8.15 -20.40 -21.15
CA ALA A 67 -8.23 -21.70 -21.80
C ALA A 67 -8.67 -22.85 -20.87
N PHE A 68 -9.04 -22.58 -19.60
CA PHE A 68 -9.43 -23.62 -18.66
C PHE A 68 -10.93 -23.88 -18.70
N ASN A 69 -11.29 -25.16 -18.75
CA ASN A 69 -12.67 -25.60 -18.73
C ASN A 69 -13.25 -25.60 -17.32
N ASN A 70 -14.55 -25.33 -17.25
CA ASN A 70 -15.30 -25.42 -16.00
C ASN A 70 -16.59 -26.21 -16.27
N ASP A 71 -16.41 -27.43 -16.76
CA ASP A 71 -17.48 -28.34 -17.18
C ASP A 71 -17.85 -29.37 -16.09
N GLY A 72 -17.38 -29.17 -14.88
CA GLY A 72 -17.60 -30.06 -13.75
C GLY A 72 -16.65 -31.25 -13.64
N LYS A 73 -15.83 -31.48 -14.64
CA LYS A 73 -14.79 -32.52 -14.60
C LYS A 73 -13.48 -31.98 -14.07
N ALA A 74 -12.60 -32.89 -13.61
CA ALA A 74 -11.23 -32.52 -13.29
C ALA A 74 -10.52 -31.99 -14.55
N ASP A 75 -9.98 -30.76 -14.48
CA ASP A 75 -9.21 -30.13 -15.56
C ASP A 75 -7.72 -30.31 -15.27
N THR A 76 -7.14 -31.39 -15.81
CA THR A 76 -5.71 -31.71 -15.62
C THR A 76 -4.79 -30.63 -16.18
N LYS A 77 -5.24 -29.85 -17.18
CA LYS A 77 -4.47 -28.74 -17.73
C LYS A 77 -4.44 -27.59 -16.72
N ALA A 78 -5.59 -27.20 -16.15
CA ALA A 78 -5.67 -26.18 -15.12
C ALA A 78 -4.84 -26.58 -13.89
N GLU A 79 -4.98 -27.80 -13.40
CA GLU A 79 -4.24 -28.32 -12.26
C GLU A 79 -2.72 -28.37 -12.49
N THR A 80 -2.28 -28.54 -13.73
CA THR A 80 -0.85 -28.51 -14.08
C THR A 80 -0.33 -27.11 -14.24
N ASP A 81 -0.99 -26.29 -15.04
CA ASP A 81 -0.51 -24.96 -15.42
C ASP A 81 -0.64 -23.95 -14.26
N LEU A 82 -1.62 -24.15 -13.37
CA LEU A 82 -1.87 -23.28 -12.22
C LEU A 82 -1.29 -23.81 -10.89
N LYS A 83 -0.58 -24.93 -10.90
CA LYS A 83 -0.04 -25.57 -9.69
C LYS A 83 0.78 -24.65 -8.79
N SER A 84 1.52 -23.69 -9.35
CA SER A 84 2.32 -22.74 -8.58
C SER A 84 1.54 -21.52 -8.10
N TYR A 85 0.24 -21.47 -8.36
CA TYR A 85 -0.66 -20.35 -8.09
C TYR A 85 -1.85 -20.78 -7.22
N GLU A 86 -1.70 -21.89 -6.50
CA GLU A 86 -2.68 -22.41 -5.56
C GLU A 86 -2.82 -21.47 -4.36
N ILE A 87 -4.07 -21.20 -3.92
CA ILE A 87 -4.35 -20.35 -2.75
C ILE A 87 -4.82 -21.21 -1.59
N GLN A 88 -4.04 -21.21 -0.51
CA GLN A 88 -4.36 -21.85 0.76
C GLN A 88 -5.20 -20.94 1.64
N GLY A 89 -6.02 -21.53 2.54
CA GLY A 89 -6.68 -20.79 3.63
C GLY A 89 -8.00 -20.13 3.24
N VAL A 90 -8.55 -20.41 2.06
CA VAL A 90 -9.87 -19.91 1.63
C VAL A 90 -10.97 -20.81 2.17
N VAL A 91 -12.07 -20.21 2.69
CA VAL A 91 -13.27 -20.92 3.13
C VAL A 91 -14.41 -20.64 2.18
N PHE A 92 -15.10 -21.69 1.77
CA PHE A 92 -16.36 -21.65 1.04
C PHE A 92 -17.49 -22.16 1.93
N SER A 93 -18.59 -21.41 1.96
CA SER A 93 -19.83 -21.89 2.57
C SER A 93 -20.78 -22.35 1.47
N TYR A 94 -21.55 -23.39 1.74
CA TYR A 94 -22.50 -23.96 0.79
C TYR A 94 -23.85 -24.22 1.43
N LEU A 95 -24.92 -24.13 0.63
CA LEU A 95 -26.30 -24.40 1.04
C LEU A 95 -27.07 -24.99 -0.13
N LYS A 96 -27.81 -26.06 0.10
CA LYS A 96 -28.80 -26.55 -0.87
C LYS A 96 -29.96 -25.56 -0.94
N VAL A 97 -30.21 -24.96 -2.12
CA VAL A 97 -31.19 -23.87 -2.30
C VAL A 97 -32.37 -24.25 -3.16
N ALA A 98 -32.28 -25.33 -3.95
CA ALA A 98 -33.37 -25.80 -4.75
C ALA A 98 -33.35 -27.33 -4.95
N ASP A 99 -34.50 -27.91 -5.16
CA ASP A 99 -34.66 -29.29 -5.58
C ASP A 99 -34.63 -29.41 -7.10
N ILE A 100 -34.07 -30.52 -7.60
CA ILE A 100 -34.07 -30.80 -9.04
C ILE A 100 -35.41 -31.42 -9.43
N TYR A 101 -35.99 -30.92 -10.51
CA TYR A 101 -37.20 -31.45 -11.13
C TYR A 101 -36.93 -31.68 -12.62
N THR A 102 -37.19 -32.91 -13.09
CA THR A 102 -37.09 -33.25 -14.49
C THR A 102 -38.51 -33.32 -15.10
N GLU A 103 -38.69 -32.63 -16.20
CA GLU A 103 -39.96 -32.66 -16.97
C GLU A 103 -39.72 -33.31 -18.31
N ALA A 104 -40.53 -34.34 -18.61
CA ALA A 104 -40.53 -34.99 -19.92
C ALA A 104 -41.73 -34.54 -20.74
N LYS A 105 -41.51 -34.17 -21.99
CA LYS A 105 -42.57 -33.79 -22.93
C LYS A 105 -42.46 -34.58 -24.22
N THR A 106 -43.57 -35.15 -24.66
CA THR A 106 -43.64 -35.80 -25.96
C THR A 106 -43.68 -34.74 -27.06
N THR A 107 -42.74 -34.81 -27.99
CA THR A 107 -42.65 -33.93 -29.16
C THR A 107 -42.86 -34.76 -30.44
N THR A 108 -43.00 -34.09 -31.58
CA THR A 108 -43.05 -34.76 -32.91
C THR A 108 -41.82 -35.61 -33.24
N ASN A 109 -40.71 -35.34 -32.54
CA ASN A 109 -39.44 -36.01 -32.76
C ASN A 109 -39.02 -36.99 -31.64
N GLY A 110 -39.96 -37.31 -30.71
CA GLY A 110 -39.70 -38.17 -29.56
C GLY A 110 -39.99 -37.55 -28.21
N ILE A 111 -39.46 -38.14 -27.16
CA ILE A 111 -39.55 -37.60 -25.79
C ILE A 111 -38.33 -36.70 -25.55
N SER A 112 -38.63 -35.52 -25.08
CA SER A 112 -37.64 -34.50 -24.69
C SER A 112 -37.68 -34.29 -23.19
N VAL A 113 -36.57 -34.21 -22.52
CA VAL A 113 -36.46 -34.01 -21.07
C VAL A 113 -35.76 -32.69 -20.80
N ARG A 114 -36.29 -31.90 -19.87
CA ARG A 114 -35.61 -30.70 -19.36
C ARG A 114 -35.44 -30.77 -17.84
N THR A 115 -34.41 -30.14 -17.33
CA THR A 115 -34.13 -30.02 -15.91
C THR A 115 -34.51 -28.62 -15.42
N LEU A 116 -35.28 -28.55 -14.35
CA LEU A 116 -35.70 -27.33 -13.67
C LEU A 116 -35.24 -27.39 -12.21
N TYR A 117 -35.08 -26.23 -11.62
CA TYR A 117 -34.70 -26.07 -10.21
C TYR A 117 -35.80 -25.35 -9.46
N GLY A 118 -36.36 -26.00 -8.42
CA GLY A 118 -37.51 -25.52 -7.68
C GLY A 118 -37.10 -24.82 -6.38
N PHE A 119 -37.37 -23.54 -6.31
CA PHE A 119 -37.19 -22.71 -5.12
C PHE A 119 -38.52 -22.51 -4.41
N ASN A 120 -38.52 -22.57 -3.07
CA ASN A 120 -39.69 -22.32 -2.23
C ASN A 120 -39.54 -21.06 -1.36
N ASP A 121 -38.34 -20.43 -1.36
CA ASP A 121 -38.09 -19.18 -0.66
C ASP A 121 -38.12 -17.99 -1.64
N THR A 122 -39.18 -17.17 -1.50
CA THR A 122 -39.35 -15.98 -2.36
C THR A 122 -38.37 -14.86 -2.07
N THR A 123 -37.76 -14.82 -0.88
CA THR A 123 -36.70 -13.87 -0.54
C THR A 123 -35.46 -14.21 -1.35
N LEU A 124 -35.00 -15.45 -1.31
CA LEU A 124 -33.85 -15.89 -2.10
C LEU A 124 -34.07 -15.71 -3.60
N ILE A 125 -35.27 -16.01 -4.11
CA ILE A 125 -35.64 -15.77 -5.52
C ILE A 125 -35.36 -14.30 -5.89
N GLY A 126 -35.79 -13.34 -5.06
CA GLY A 126 -35.52 -11.91 -5.26
C GLY A 126 -34.06 -11.53 -5.11
N ASP A 127 -33.35 -12.13 -4.16
CA ASP A 127 -31.92 -11.90 -3.91
C ASP A 127 -31.06 -12.40 -5.07
N LEU A 128 -31.46 -13.48 -5.72
CA LEU A 128 -30.83 -14.00 -6.94
C LEU A 128 -31.18 -13.18 -8.20
N GLY A 129 -32.11 -12.23 -8.12
CA GLY A 129 -32.59 -11.46 -9.28
C GLY A 129 -33.68 -12.14 -10.08
N LEU A 130 -34.16 -13.29 -9.63
CA LEU A 130 -35.29 -14.01 -10.24
C LEU A 130 -36.62 -13.34 -9.90
N ASN A 131 -37.64 -13.68 -10.66
CA ASN A 131 -38.99 -13.17 -10.45
C ASN A 131 -40.01 -14.34 -10.39
N VAL A 132 -40.78 -14.42 -9.32
CA VAL A 132 -41.79 -15.47 -9.13
C VAL A 132 -42.84 -15.53 -10.26
N SER A 133 -43.16 -14.40 -10.89
CA SER A 133 -44.10 -14.33 -12.00
C SER A 133 -43.51 -14.82 -13.34
N ALA A 134 -42.18 -14.96 -13.42
CA ALA A 134 -41.49 -15.44 -14.61
C ALA A 134 -41.06 -16.91 -14.50
N ALA A 135 -41.42 -17.61 -13.43
CA ALA A 135 -41.09 -19.02 -13.28
C ALA A 135 -41.67 -19.88 -14.42
N GLU A 136 -40.88 -20.78 -14.96
CA GLU A 136 -41.27 -21.72 -16.02
C GLU A 136 -42.43 -22.64 -15.60
N LEU A 137 -42.47 -22.97 -14.31
CA LEU A 137 -43.50 -23.77 -13.69
C LEU A 137 -43.69 -23.32 -12.24
N THR A 138 -44.95 -23.26 -11.78
CA THR A 138 -45.29 -23.08 -10.36
C THR A 138 -46.14 -24.24 -9.88
N LYS A 139 -45.69 -24.91 -8.80
CA LYS A 139 -46.36 -26.05 -8.23
C LYS A 139 -46.21 -26.06 -6.71
N ASN A 140 -47.29 -26.04 -5.97
CA ASN A 140 -47.32 -26.10 -4.50
C ASN A 140 -46.42 -25.03 -3.84
N ASN A 141 -46.46 -23.77 -4.29
CA ASN A 141 -45.63 -22.67 -3.84
C ASN A 141 -44.12 -22.88 -4.11
N THR A 142 -43.74 -23.78 -4.99
CA THR A 142 -42.40 -23.94 -5.52
C THR A 142 -42.34 -23.36 -6.92
N TYR A 143 -41.36 -22.52 -7.16
CA TYR A 143 -41.14 -21.78 -8.41
C TYR A 143 -39.94 -22.38 -9.11
N TYR A 144 -40.14 -22.85 -10.34
CA TYR A 144 -39.14 -23.61 -11.09
C TYR A 144 -38.53 -22.78 -12.21
N TYR A 145 -37.23 -22.77 -12.29
CA TYR A 145 -36.43 -22.06 -13.28
C TYR A 145 -35.42 -22.99 -13.94
N THR A 146 -35.01 -22.64 -15.14
CA THR A 146 -33.91 -23.28 -15.84
C THR A 146 -32.58 -22.81 -15.26
N SER A 147 -31.48 -23.53 -15.49
CA SER A 147 -30.14 -23.12 -15.14
C SER A 147 -29.73 -21.81 -15.81
N THR A 148 -30.17 -21.58 -17.04
CA THR A 148 -29.89 -20.35 -17.79
C THR A 148 -30.53 -19.14 -17.12
N GLU A 149 -31.81 -19.21 -16.77
CA GLU A 149 -32.54 -18.12 -16.10
C GLU A 149 -31.89 -17.77 -14.74
N ILE A 150 -31.49 -18.79 -13.97
CA ILE A 150 -30.81 -18.59 -12.68
C ILE A 150 -29.46 -17.88 -12.88
N ASN A 151 -28.68 -18.34 -13.85
CA ASN A 151 -27.38 -17.77 -14.16
C ASN A 151 -27.46 -16.33 -14.65
N ASP A 152 -28.34 -16.07 -15.61
CA ASP A 152 -28.48 -14.76 -16.20
C ASP A 152 -28.97 -13.74 -15.16
N ALA A 153 -29.96 -14.12 -14.34
CA ALA A 153 -30.47 -13.27 -13.26
C ALA A 153 -29.41 -12.94 -12.21
N LEU A 154 -28.67 -13.96 -11.73
CA LEU A 154 -27.63 -13.75 -10.75
C LEU A 154 -26.46 -12.93 -11.34
N LYS A 155 -26.10 -13.17 -12.59
CA LYS A 155 -25.08 -12.39 -13.31
C LYS A 155 -25.50 -10.92 -13.43
N ASP A 156 -26.71 -10.64 -13.87
CA ASP A 156 -27.23 -9.27 -13.97
C ASP A 156 -27.24 -8.57 -12.60
N LYS A 157 -27.60 -9.29 -11.55
CA LYS A 157 -27.60 -8.78 -10.19
C LYS A 157 -26.19 -8.42 -9.72
N LEU A 158 -25.22 -9.29 -9.98
CA LEU A 158 -23.82 -9.09 -9.65
C LEU A 158 -23.19 -7.96 -10.49
N GLU A 159 -23.50 -7.84 -11.76
CA GLU A 159 -23.00 -6.74 -12.61
C GLU A 159 -23.52 -5.38 -12.16
N ASN A 160 -24.75 -5.29 -11.67
CA ASN A 160 -25.38 -4.04 -11.27
C ASN A 160 -25.18 -3.67 -9.79
N SER A 161 -24.94 -4.65 -8.90
CA SER A 161 -24.92 -4.46 -7.44
C SER A 161 -24.03 -5.48 -6.74
N ASN A 162 -22.81 -5.71 -7.24
CA ASN A 162 -21.97 -6.84 -6.86
C ASN A 162 -21.80 -7.00 -5.35
N THR A 163 -21.24 -6.00 -4.67
CA THR A 163 -20.95 -6.10 -3.23
C THR A 163 -22.19 -6.34 -2.40
N ALA A 164 -23.28 -5.61 -2.67
CA ALA A 164 -24.52 -5.78 -1.94
C ALA A 164 -25.09 -7.18 -2.16
N THR A 165 -25.02 -7.70 -3.39
CA THR A 165 -25.49 -9.04 -3.74
C THR A 165 -24.66 -10.12 -3.05
N LYS A 166 -23.32 -10.01 -3.08
CA LYS A 166 -22.43 -10.94 -2.36
C LYS A 166 -22.75 -10.98 -0.87
N ASN A 167 -22.82 -9.83 -0.22
CA ASN A 167 -23.12 -9.75 1.21
C ASN A 167 -24.50 -10.34 1.54
N THR A 168 -25.53 -10.02 0.73
CA THR A 168 -26.88 -10.56 0.91
C THR A 168 -26.89 -12.08 0.81
N LEU A 169 -26.20 -12.66 -0.18
CA LEU A 169 -26.17 -14.11 -0.36
C LEU A 169 -25.30 -14.81 0.70
N GLU A 170 -24.24 -14.17 1.16
CA GLU A 170 -23.43 -14.65 2.30
C GLU A 170 -24.27 -14.65 3.59
N ASP A 171 -24.96 -13.56 3.88
CA ASP A 171 -25.87 -13.46 5.04
C ASP A 171 -27.01 -14.48 4.95
N TYR A 172 -27.56 -14.70 3.74
CA TYR A 172 -28.59 -15.71 3.51
C TYR A 172 -28.07 -17.12 3.85
N ILE A 173 -26.89 -17.51 3.37
CA ILE A 173 -26.28 -18.82 3.68
C ILE A 173 -26.13 -18.99 5.19
N LYS A 174 -25.56 -17.99 5.88
CA LYS A 174 -25.35 -18.02 7.33
C LYS A 174 -26.66 -18.13 8.11
N ALA A 175 -27.69 -17.42 7.69
CA ALA A 175 -28.99 -17.40 8.37
C ALA A 175 -29.81 -18.68 8.15
N ASN A 176 -29.60 -19.40 7.04
CA ASN A 176 -30.42 -20.53 6.61
C ASN A 176 -29.73 -21.90 6.77
N GLY A 177 -28.71 -22.00 7.64
CA GLY A 177 -28.09 -23.27 7.99
C GLY A 177 -27.09 -23.78 6.95
N GLY A 178 -26.45 -22.88 6.22
CA GLY A 178 -25.30 -23.20 5.37
C GLY A 178 -24.14 -23.78 6.19
N ASN A 179 -23.33 -24.59 5.55
CA ASN A 179 -22.17 -25.23 6.15
C ASN A 179 -20.90 -24.71 5.47
N ASP A 180 -19.81 -24.61 6.27
CA ASP A 180 -18.51 -24.28 5.75
C ASP A 180 -17.78 -25.55 5.27
N MET A 181 -17.09 -25.44 4.14
CA MET A 181 -16.06 -26.40 3.76
C MET A 181 -14.83 -26.20 4.63
N ALA A 182 -13.95 -27.19 4.72
CA ALA A 182 -12.63 -26.96 5.29
C ALA A 182 -11.87 -25.88 4.51
N GLU A 183 -10.92 -25.21 5.16
CA GLU A 183 -10.02 -24.29 4.46
C GLU A 183 -9.31 -25.00 3.31
N THR A 184 -9.10 -24.29 2.20
CA THR A 184 -8.29 -24.82 1.11
C THR A 184 -6.89 -25.21 1.61
N SER A 185 -6.45 -26.39 1.24
CA SER A 185 -5.13 -26.94 1.58
C SER A 185 -3.99 -26.16 0.91
N ALA A 186 -2.75 -26.54 1.20
CA ALA A 186 -1.57 -26.00 0.50
C ALA A 186 -1.58 -26.24 -1.03
N SER A 187 -2.40 -27.20 -1.50
CA SER A 187 -2.65 -27.40 -2.93
C SER A 187 -3.89 -26.66 -3.44
N GLY A 188 -4.38 -25.68 -2.71
CA GLY A 188 -5.55 -24.88 -3.10
C GLY A 188 -6.87 -25.65 -3.15
N VAL A 189 -6.96 -26.85 -2.58
CA VAL A 189 -8.11 -27.75 -2.73
C VAL A 189 -8.89 -27.90 -1.42
N THR A 190 -10.21 -27.81 -1.53
CA THR A 190 -11.16 -28.25 -0.50
C THR A 190 -12.31 -29.02 -1.13
N SER A 191 -13.00 -29.86 -0.37
CA SER A 191 -14.12 -30.66 -0.87
C SER A 191 -15.15 -30.94 0.21
N VAL A 192 -16.38 -31.16 -0.23
CA VAL A 192 -17.48 -31.70 0.58
C VAL A 192 -18.11 -32.88 -0.14
N SER A 193 -18.40 -33.94 0.59
CA SER A 193 -19.03 -35.17 0.11
C SER A 193 -20.41 -35.39 0.75
N ASP A 194 -21.07 -36.48 0.32
CA ASP A 194 -22.36 -36.93 0.82
C ASP A 194 -23.50 -35.92 0.62
N LEU A 195 -23.38 -35.08 -0.41
CA LEU A 195 -24.38 -34.10 -0.78
C LEU A 195 -25.58 -34.77 -1.42
N ALA A 196 -26.76 -34.48 -0.88
CA ALA A 196 -28.03 -34.93 -1.49
C ALA A 196 -28.24 -34.26 -2.85
N VAL A 197 -28.96 -34.92 -3.73
CA VAL A 197 -29.34 -34.35 -5.05
C VAL A 197 -30.02 -33.01 -4.87
N GLY A 198 -29.60 -31.98 -5.60
CA GLY A 198 -30.15 -30.61 -5.53
C GLY A 198 -29.25 -29.56 -6.17
N LEU A 199 -29.68 -28.31 -6.12
CA LEU A 199 -28.89 -27.14 -6.49
C LEU A 199 -28.28 -26.53 -5.24
N TYR A 200 -26.98 -26.32 -5.26
CA TYR A 200 -26.21 -25.74 -4.17
C TYR A 200 -25.73 -24.35 -4.55
N MET A 201 -25.98 -23.38 -3.69
CA MET A 201 -25.32 -22.08 -3.73
C MET A 201 -24.01 -22.18 -2.94
N VAL A 202 -22.92 -21.70 -3.53
CA VAL A 202 -21.57 -21.68 -2.94
C VAL A 202 -21.08 -20.25 -2.91
N VAL A 203 -20.62 -19.81 -1.75
CA VAL A 203 -20.11 -18.45 -1.51
C VAL A 203 -18.75 -18.54 -0.84
N GLU A 204 -17.81 -17.73 -1.28
CA GLU A 204 -16.51 -17.56 -0.66
C GLU A 204 -16.65 -16.63 0.56
N THR A 205 -16.56 -17.18 1.77
CA THR A 205 -16.90 -16.47 3.02
C THR A 205 -15.68 -16.03 3.83
N TYR A 206 -14.51 -16.58 3.52
CA TYR A 206 -13.24 -16.14 4.10
C TYR A 206 -12.13 -16.27 3.07
N VAL A 207 -11.23 -15.29 3.06
CA VAL A 207 -10.05 -15.25 2.18
C VAL A 207 -8.82 -14.76 2.94
N PRO A 208 -7.61 -15.21 2.58
CA PRO A 208 -6.36 -14.63 3.07
C PRO A 208 -6.24 -13.13 2.77
N GLU A 209 -5.39 -12.47 3.54
CA GLU A 209 -5.22 -11.00 3.52
C GLU A 209 -4.78 -10.43 2.17
N ASP A 210 -4.01 -11.18 1.39
CA ASP A 210 -3.51 -10.78 0.08
C ASP A 210 -4.52 -10.91 -1.07
N VAL A 211 -5.69 -11.51 -0.82
CA VAL A 211 -6.74 -11.65 -1.84
C VAL A 211 -7.48 -10.33 -2.04
N THR A 212 -7.33 -9.72 -3.20
CA THR A 212 -7.96 -8.43 -3.55
C THR A 212 -9.32 -8.56 -4.23
N TYR A 213 -9.63 -9.74 -4.76
CA TYR A 213 -10.91 -10.04 -5.38
C TYR A 213 -11.35 -11.46 -5.05
N THR A 214 -12.53 -11.60 -4.47
CA THR A 214 -13.16 -12.88 -4.21
C THR A 214 -13.97 -13.36 -5.40
N THR A 215 -14.13 -14.67 -5.48
CA THR A 215 -15.06 -15.28 -6.46
C THR A 215 -16.50 -14.81 -6.21
N ASP A 216 -17.24 -14.56 -7.27
CA ASP A 216 -18.67 -14.31 -7.17
C ASP A 216 -19.40 -15.57 -6.65
N PRO A 217 -20.50 -15.43 -5.91
CA PRO A 217 -21.38 -16.55 -5.57
C PRO A 217 -21.77 -17.33 -6.82
N PHE A 218 -21.72 -18.65 -6.73
CA PHE A 218 -22.05 -19.51 -7.86
C PHE A 218 -22.92 -20.69 -7.46
N MET A 219 -23.57 -21.29 -8.45
CA MET A 219 -24.46 -22.43 -8.27
C MET A 219 -23.80 -23.71 -8.77
N VAL A 220 -24.00 -24.81 -8.03
CA VAL A 220 -23.54 -26.15 -8.42
C VAL A 220 -24.71 -27.11 -8.35
N SER A 221 -25.04 -27.75 -9.47
CA SER A 221 -26.04 -28.83 -9.49
C SER A 221 -25.38 -30.17 -9.16
N VAL A 222 -25.94 -30.88 -8.21
CA VAL A 222 -25.55 -32.25 -7.87
C VAL A 222 -26.76 -33.16 -8.10
N PRO A 223 -26.75 -34.03 -9.14
CA PRO A 223 -25.74 -34.14 -10.16
C PRO A 223 -25.80 -33.01 -11.20
N SER A 224 -24.71 -32.84 -11.94
CA SER A 224 -24.63 -32.04 -13.14
C SER A 224 -24.67 -32.94 -14.39
N THR A 225 -24.99 -32.38 -15.56
CA THR A 225 -24.92 -33.12 -16.82
C THR A 225 -23.52 -33.01 -17.43
N THR A 226 -23.07 -34.05 -18.14
CA THR A 226 -21.90 -33.94 -19.01
C THR A 226 -22.16 -32.94 -20.15
N VAL A 227 -21.10 -32.40 -20.75
CA VAL A 227 -21.17 -31.38 -21.83
C VAL A 227 -22.00 -31.86 -23.02
N ASP A 228 -21.97 -33.17 -23.34
CA ASP A 228 -22.79 -33.79 -24.36
C ASP A 228 -24.24 -34.08 -23.89
N GLY A 229 -24.55 -33.83 -22.61
CA GLY A 229 -25.88 -33.99 -22.03
C GLY A 229 -26.31 -35.44 -21.90
N GLN A 230 -25.42 -36.42 -21.96
CA GLN A 230 -25.76 -37.85 -22.03
C GLN A 230 -25.72 -38.55 -20.67
N ASP A 231 -24.85 -38.07 -19.77
CA ASP A 231 -24.61 -38.69 -18.46
C ASP A 231 -24.79 -37.72 -17.31
N TRP A 232 -25.00 -38.26 -16.10
CA TRP A 232 -25.07 -37.50 -14.85
C TRP A 232 -23.79 -37.66 -14.04
N MET A 233 -23.15 -36.54 -13.75
CA MET A 233 -21.99 -36.46 -12.85
C MET A 233 -22.44 -36.12 -11.45
N TYR A 234 -22.04 -36.89 -10.45
CA TYR A 234 -22.32 -36.63 -9.03
C TYR A 234 -21.14 -36.00 -8.32
N ASP A 235 -19.93 -36.19 -8.82
CA ASP A 235 -18.70 -35.61 -8.28
C ASP A 235 -18.29 -34.44 -9.19
N ILE A 236 -18.41 -33.23 -8.66
CA ILE A 236 -18.28 -32.00 -9.43
C ILE A 236 -16.99 -31.27 -9.02
N ASN A 237 -16.14 -30.92 -10.00
CA ASN A 237 -14.98 -30.07 -9.81
C ASN A 237 -15.29 -28.65 -10.28
N VAL A 238 -14.91 -27.66 -9.47
CA VAL A 238 -15.07 -26.23 -9.79
C VAL A 238 -13.74 -25.50 -9.58
N TYR A 239 -13.45 -24.52 -10.43
CA TYR A 239 -12.17 -23.79 -10.51
C TYR A 239 -12.38 -22.29 -10.32
N PRO A 240 -12.86 -21.84 -9.15
CA PRO A 240 -13.01 -20.42 -8.87
C PRO A 240 -11.63 -19.76 -8.74
N LYS A 241 -11.51 -18.53 -9.25
CA LYS A 241 -10.24 -17.81 -9.38
C LYS A 241 -10.30 -16.51 -8.59
N ASN A 242 -9.31 -16.29 -7.72
CA ASN A 242 -9.14 -15.01 -7.03
C ASN A 242 -8.08 -14.15 -7.71
N GLN A 243 -8.10 -12.90 -7.37
CA GLN A 243 -7.03 -11.97 -7.69
C GLN A 243 -6.29 -11.62 -6.42
N THR A 244 -4.97 -11.64 -6.48
CA THR A 244 -4.10 -11.14 -5.43
C THR A 244 -3.40 -9.89 -5.94
N ASP A 245 -3.31 -8.89 -5.14
CA ASP A 245 -2.38 -7.77 -5.21
C ASP A 245 -2.59 -6.96 -3.92
N TYR A 246 -1.53 -6.37 -3.43
CA TYR A 246 -1.57 -5.52 -2.25
C TYR A 246 -0.81 -4.23 -2.55
N PRO A 247 -1.12 -3.13 -1.84
CA PRO A 247 -0.36 -1.90 -2.02
C PRO A 247 1.09 -2.09 -1.57
N THR A 248 1.96 -1.22 -2.03
CA THR A 248 3.31 -1.06 -1.48
C THR A 248 3.37 0.22 -0.68
N LEU A 249 4.38 0.34 0.16
CA LEU A 249 4.67 1.56 0.91
C LEU A 249 6.18 1.75 0.93
N ASP A 250 6.64 2.97 0.63
CA ASP A 250 8.04 3.37 0.69
C ASP A 250 8.10 4.84 1.10
N LYS A 251 8.85 5.15 2.15
CA LYS A 251 8.99 6.49 2.68
C LYS A 251 10.43 6.95 2.59
N LYS A 252 10.63 8.16 2.11
CA LYS A 252 11.94 8.78 1.94
C LYS A 252 11.92 10.21 2.43
N VAL A 253 13.11 10.73 2.71
CA VAL A 253 13.37 12.11 3.08
C VAL A 253 14.48 12.68 2.23
N ALA A 254 14.46 13.99 2.02
CA ALA A 254 15.57 14.79 1.53
C ALA A 254 15.65 16.09 2.32
N ASP A 255 16.83 16.59 2.54
CA ASP A 255 17.03 17.96 2.98
C ASP A 255 16.77 18.91 1.81
N ASP A 256 16.17 20.06 2.08
CA ASP A 256 15.83 21.06 1.05
C ASP A 256 17.06 21.80 0.51
N ASP A 257 18.20 21.72 1.19
CA ASP A 257 19.44 22.35 0.77
C ASP A 257 20.48 21.38 0.17
N ASP A 258 20.17 20.11 0.13
CA ASP A 258 21.03 19.07 -0.46
C ASP A 258 20.86 19.05 -1.98
N TYR A 259 21.57 19.96 -2.66
CA TYR A 259 21.48 20.15 -4.09
C TYR A 259 22.34 19.15 -4.87
N SER A 260 21.72 18.17 -5.53
CA SER A 260 22.44 17.31 -6.46
C SER A 260 22.59 17.98 -7.85
N ALA A 261 23.83 18.01 -8.38
CA ALA A 261 24.17 18.58 -9.69
C ALA A 261 23.54 17.86 -10.90
N ALA A 262 22.66 16.89 -10.70
CA ALA A 262 22.18 15.96 -11.73
C ALA A 262 20.88 16.38 -12.46
N GLY A 263 20.39 17.60 -12.29
CA GLY A 263 19.29 18.13 -13.09
C GLY A 263 17.90 17.58 -12.75
N ASN A 264 17.74 16.89 -11.66
CA ASN A 264 16.46 16.59 -11.03
C ASN A 264 16.23 17.70 -10.00
N ASN A 265 15.23 18.46 -10.04
CA ASN A 265 14.86 19.55 -9.13
C ASN A 265 15.37 19.44 -7.66
N GLY A 266 16.61 19.00 -7.50
CA GLY A 266 17.50 19.22 -6.39
C GLY A 266 17.57 18.17 -5.32
N HIS A 267 16.65 17.25 -5.12
CA HIS A 267 16.67 16.42 -3.91
C HIS A 267 16.74 14.94 -4.24
N GLU A 268 17.87 14.31 -3.93
CA GLU A 268 17.93 12.84 -3.84
C GLU A 268 17.16 12.41 -2.58
N LEU A 269 16.37 11.34 -2.71
CA LEU A 269 15.53 10.83 -1.63
C LEU A 269 16.19 9.61 -0.98
N TYR A 270 16.35 9.64 0.34
CA TYR A 270 16.99 8.60 1.14
C TYR A 270 16.08 8.06 2.24
N ASP A 271 16.43 6.92 2.82
CA ASP A 271 15.80 6.41 4.05
C ASP A 271 16.19 7.26 5.26
N SER A 272 17.33 7.94 5.16
CA SER A 272 17.79 8.87 6.21
C SER A 272 18.64 9.98 5.62
N ASP A 273 18.58 11.15 6.25
CA ASP A 273 19.37 12.32 5.88
C ASP A 273 19.81 13.09 7.12
N SER A 274 20.72 14.06 6.98
CA SER A 274 21.08 14.99 8.05
C SER A 274 20.43 16.34 7.83
N VAL A 275 20.11 17.03 8.90
CA VAL A 275 19.43 18.33 8.87
C VAL A 275 19.96 19.25 9.96
N SER A 276 20.04 20.54 9.67
CA SER A 276 20.26 21.56 10.69
C SER A 276 18.94 21.99 11.34
N GLU A 277 19.02 22.51 12.56
CA GLU A 277 17.88 23.22 13.16
C GLU A 277 17.49 24.42 12.30
N GLY A 278 16.19 24.55 12.02
CA GLY A 278 15.64 25.59 11.16
C GLY A 278 15.41 25.18 9.72
N ASP A 279 15.97 24.07 9.27
CA ASP A 279 15.80 23.56 7.91
C ASP A 279 14.42 22.99 7.65
N ILE A 280 14.16 22.74 6.38
CA ILE A 280 12.93 22.11 5.90
C ILE A 280 13.27 20.75 5.32
N ALA A 281 12.85 19.69 5.99
CA ALA A 281 12.97 18.33 5.48
C ALA A 281 11.79 17.98 4.59
N ASP A 282 12.06 17.58 3.35
CA ASP A 282 11.07 17.14 2.37
C ASP A 282 10.83 15.64 2.45
N TYR A 283 9.58 15.25 2.67
CA TYR A 283 9.18 13.84 2.77
C TYR A 283 8.36 13.38 1.57
N ARG A 284 8.58 12.13 1.17
CA ARG A 284 7.81 11.45 0.13
C ARG A 284 7.36 10.09 0.63
N ILE A 285 6.06 9.82 0.51
CA ILE A 285 5.47 8.50 0.75
C ILE A 285 4.98 7.99 -0.60
N THR A 286 5.64 6.98 -1.12
CA THR A 286 5.28 6.34 -2.39
C THR A 286 4.50 5.07 -2.13
N SER A 287 3.33 4.93 -2.75
CA SER A 287 2.51 3.74 -2.63
C SER A 287 1.98 3.31 -4.00
N LYS A 288 2.19 2.03 -4.35
CA LYS A 288 1.50 1.40 -5.48
C LYS A 288 0.12 0.96 -5.02
N LEU A 289 -0.92 1.34 -5.74
CA LEU A 289 -2.25 0.81 -5.48
C LEU A 289 -2.36 -0.64 -5.93
N PRO A 290 -3.18 -1.47 -5.24
CA PRO A 290 -3.45 -2.82 -5.73
C PRO A 290 -4.11 -2.77 -7.10
N ALA A 291 -3.81 -3.76 -7.94
CA ALA A 291 -4.44 -3.89 -9.26
C ALA A 291 -5.86 -4.41 -9.09
N ILE A 292 -6.84 -3.50 -9.14
CA ILE A 292 -8.27 -3.82 -9.08
C ILE A 292 -8.74 -4.09 -10.49
N LEU A 293 -8.96 -5.37 -10.82
CA LEU A 293 -9.32 -5.82 -12.17
C LEU A 293 -10.83 -6.01 -12.36
N SER A 294 -11.64 -5.71 -11.36
CA SER A 294 -13.08 -5.91 -11.37
C SER A 294 -13.83 -4.71 -10.81
N LYS A 295 -15.02 -4.46 -11.33
CA LYS A 295 -15.95 -3.47 -10.75
C LYS A 295 -16.52 -3.90 -9.39
N ALA A 296 -16.31 -5.14 -9.02
CA ALA A 296 -16.86 -5.77 -7.83
C ALA A 296 -16.00 -5.61 -6.59
N SER A 297 -14.70 -5.46 -6.76
CA SER A 297 -13.77 -5.21 -5.66
C SER A 297 -13.16 -3.83 -5.85
N TYR A 298 -13.31 -2.96 -4.87
CA TYR A 298 -12.78 -1.61 -4.89
C TYR A 298 -12.33 -1.18 -3.50
N LEU A 299 -11.41 -0.26 -3.44
CA LEU A 299 -10.95 0.32 -2.19
C LEU A 299 -12.07 1.13 -1.54
N THR A 300 -12.31 0.88 -0.26
CA THR A 300 -13.25 1.62 0.59
C THR A 300 -12.53 2.52 1.58
N LYS A 301 -11.25 2.27 1.81
CA LYS A 301 -10.38 3.09 2.64
C LYS A 301 -8.96 3.08 2.06
N TYR A 302 -8.31 4.23 2.07
CA TYR A 302 -6.88 4.39 1.77
C TYR A 302 -6.39 5.61 2.54
N THR A 303 -5.66 5.37 3.62
CA THR A 303 -5.33 6.39 4.60
C THR A 303 -3.88 6.23 5.04
N PHE A 304 -3.11 7.29 4.91
CA PHE A 304 -1.76 7.39 5.47
C PHE A 304 -1.84 8.11 6.82
N VAL A 305 -1.28 7.50 7.85
CA VAL A 305 -1.09 8.10 9.16
C VAL A 305 0.40 8.23 9.40
N ASP A 306 0.87 9.43 9.44
CA ASP A 306 2.27 9.81 9.53
C ASP A 306 2.57 10.40 10.91
N THR A 307 3.68 10.05 11.55
CA THR A 307 3.97 10.46 12.92
C THR A 307 5.40 10.96 13.03
N LEU A 308 5.56 12.28 13.15
CA LEU A 308 6.85 12.94 13.36
C LEU A 308 7.34 12.80 14.80
N SER A 309 8.66 12.70 14.98
CA SER A 309 9.30 12.96 16.27
C SER A 309 9.04 14.40 16.74
N LYS A 310 9.25 14.66 18.03
CA LYS A 310 8.92 15.97 18.64
C LYS A 310 9.76 17.11 18.09
N GLY A 311 10.99 16.84 17.64
CA GLY A 311 11.89 17.82 17.05
C GLY A 311 11.45 18.37 15.69
N LEU A 312 10.42 17.80 15.09
CA LEU A 312 9.92 18.19 13.78
C LEU A 312 8.50 18.77 13.87
N SER A 313 8.10 19.56 12.86
CA SER A 313 6.77 20.17 12.78
C SER A 313 6.24 20.16 11.35
N TYR A 314 5.04 19.59 11.12
CA TYR A 314 4.41 19.57 9.81
C TYR A 314 4.10 20.95 9.24
N ASN A 315 4.40 21.15 7.99
CA ASN A 315 3.86 22.21 7.16
C ASN A 315 2.64 21.67 6.41
N LYS A 316 1.49 21.60 7.10
CA LYS A 316 0.28 20.91 6.59
C LYS A 316 -0.22 21.41 5.24
N ASP A 317 0.05 22.65 4.89
CA ASP A 317 -0.37 23.26 3.63
C ASP A 317 0.54 22.85 2.46
N SER A 318 1.66 22.17 2.73
CA SER A 318 2.58 21.62 1.73
C SER A 318 2.13 20.26 1.16
N VAL A 319 1.07 19.63 1.73
CA VAL A 319 0.66 18.28 1.32
C VAL A 319 0.02 18.29 -0.06
N GLU A 320 0.62 17.56 -0.99
CA GLU A 320 0.13 17.32 -2.33
C GLU A 320 0.24 15.83 -2.69
N LEU A 321 -0.66 15.33 -3.53
CA LEU A 321 -0.64 13.97 -4.04
C LEU A 321 -0.41 13.97 -5.54
N TYR A 322 0.63 13.24 -5.96
CA TYR A 322 0.99 13.05 -7.36
C TYR A 322 0.73 11.61 -7.79
N TRP A 323 0.14 11.43 -8.96
CA TRP A 323 -0.19 10.14 -9.52
C TRP A 323 0.71 9.80 -10.69
N TYR A 324 1.21 8.57 -10.78
CA TYR A 324 2.15 8.13 -11.80
C TYR A 324 1.77 6.77 -12.38
N ASP A 325 2.06 6.57 -13.66
CA ASP A 325 1.87 5.29 -14.34
C ASP A 325 2.96 4.26 -13.98
N THR A 326 4.17 4.71 -13.69
CA THR A 326 5.34 3.85 -13.48
C THR A 326 6.02 4.10 -12.14
N LYS A 327 6.65 3.04 -11.60
CA LYS A 327 7.46 3.13 -10.39
C LYS A 327 8.61 4.14 -10.55
N ALA A 328 9.30 4.09 -11.68
CA ALA A 328 10.46 4.95 -11.94
C ALA A 328 10.10 6.45 -11.95
N ASP A 329 8.93 6.81 -12.50
CA ASP A 329 8.49 8.21 -12.50
C ASP A 329 8.05 8.67 -11.10
N ALA A 330 7.45 7.78 -10.30
CA ALA A 330 7.08 8.06 -8.92
C ALA A 330 8.32 8.23 -8.03
N GLU A 331 9.31 7.33 -8.13
CA GLU A 331 10.56 7.39 -7.37
C GLU A 331 11.44 8.60 -7.76
N ALA A 332 11.43 8.97 -9.04
CA ALA A 332 12.19 10.13 -9.52
C ALA A 332 11.58 11.48 -9.10
N ASN A 333 10.46 11.49 -8.42
CA ASN A 333 9.70 12.69 -8.00
C ASN A 333 9.54 13.73 -9.14
N ASN A 334 9.40 13.26 -10.38
CA ASN A 334 9.28 14.13 -11.54
C ASN A 334 7.83 14.58 -11.73
N THR A 335 7.45 15.66 -11.07
CA THR A 335 6.08 16.21 -11.11
C THR A 335 5.59 16.53 -12.54
N ALA A 336 6.50 16.79 -13.48
CA ALA A 336 6.14 17.01 -14.90
C ALA A 336 5.63 15.73 -15.60
N LYS A 337 5.87 14.56 -15.03
CA LYS A 337 5.36 13.27 -15.52
C LYS A 337 4.17 12.75 -14.73
N ALA A 338 3.71 13.48 -13.72
CA ALA A 338 2.51 13.12 -13.00
C ALA A 338 1.31 13.12 -13.96
N ILE A 339 0.53 12.04 -13.94
CA ILE A 339 -0.69 11.91 -14.73
C ILE A 339 -1.86 12.68 -14.11
N ALA A 340 -1.77 12.96 -12.81
CA ALA A 340 -2.67 13.86 -12.09
C ALA A 340 -1.97 14.40 -10.83
N THR A 341 -2.37 15.60 -10.41
CA THR A 341 -1.98 16.22 -9.14
C THR A 341 -3.25 16.55 -8.37
N TRP A 342 -3.29 16.12 -7.10
CA TRP A 342 -4.36 16.46 -6.18
C TRP A 342 -3.84 17.37 -5.08
N THR A 343 -4.52 18.47 -4.89
CA THR A 343 -4.30 19.42 -3.80
C THR A 343 -5.46 19.35 -2.81
N GLN A 344 -5.32 19.94 -1.64
CA GLN A 344 -6.37 19.95 -0.62
C GLN A 344 -7.68 20.60 -1.13
N ASP A 345 -7.60 21.51 -2.10
CA ASP A 345 -8.76 22.18 -2.71
C ASP A 345 -9.61 21.26 -3.59
N ASN A 346 -9.07 20.10 -4.00
CA ASN A 346 -9.79 19.15 -4.85
C ASN A 346 -10.85 18.33 -4.12
N ASN A 347 -10.90 18.36 -2.77
CA ASN A 347 -11.79 17.57 -1.93
C ASN A 347 -11.68 16.04 -2.11
N LYS A 348 -10.58 15.55 -2.71
CA LYS A 348 -10.35 14.12 -2.95
C LYS A 348 -9.66 13.42 -1.80
N PHE A 349 -9.02 14.18 -0.95
CA PHE A 349 -8.42 13.73 0.31
C PHE A 349 -8.56 14.82 1.37
N THR A 350 -8.36 14.45 2.62
CA THR A 350 -8.32 15.36 3.76
C THR A 350 -6.98 15.27 4.44
N VAL A 351 -6.50 16.39 4.99
CA VAL A 351 -5.31 16.45 5.84
C VAL A 351 -5.72 16.93 7.23
N THR A 352 -5.39 16.14 8.24
CA THR A 352 -5.55 16.55 9.64
C THR A 352 -4.25 16.37 10.38
N VAL A 353 -3.87 17.35 11.21
CA VAL A 353 -2.67 17.27 12.05
C VAL A 353 -3.09 17.42 13.51
N LEU A 354 -2.72 16.45 14.32
CA LEU A 354 -2.99 16.44 15.76
C LEU A 354 -1.81 15.79 16.49
N ASN A 355 -1.20 16.50 17.43
CA ASN A 355 -0.13 15.98 18.29
C ASN A 355 1.00 15.26 17.53
N ASN A 356 1.68 15.93 16.61
CA ASN A 356 2.74 15.38 15.77
C ASN A 356 2.31 14.19 14.88
N GLN A 357 1.03 13.99 14.71
CA GLN A 357 0.50 12.98 13.78
C GLN A 357 -0.30 13.67 12.68
N MET A 358 0.06 13.40 11.44
CA MET A 358 -0.66 13.82 10.25
C MET A 358 -1.44 12.64 9.68
N THR A 359 -2.71 12.86 9.36
CA THR A 359 -3.53 11.88 8.66
C THR A 359 -3.91 12.43 7.29
N VAL A 360 -3.53 11.71 6.23
CA VAL A 360 -3.94 11.96 4.85
C VAL A 360 -4.91 10.85 4.45
N ALA A 361 -6.20 11.17 4.40
CA ALA A 361 -7.25 10.19 4.16
C ALA A 361 -7.99 10.48 2.84
N MET A 362 -8.11 9.49 1.96
CA MET A 362 -8.91 9.60 0.75
C MET A 362 -10.39 9.76 1.12
N THR A 363 -11.06 10.74 0.53
CA THR A 363 -12.51 10.93 0.69
C THR A 363 -13.30 9.92 -0.16
N ALA A 364 -14.61 9.87 0.03
CA ALA A 364 -15.48 9.06 -0.82
C ALA A 364 -15.37 9.44 -2.30
N ASP A 365 -15.23 10.74 -2.61
CA ASP A 365 -15.03 11.22 -3.99
C ASP A 365 -13.65 10.86 -4.53
N GLY A 366 -12.62 10.92 -3.68
CA GLY A 366 -11.28 10.46 -4.04
C GLY A 366 -11.26 8.97 -4.36
N LEU A 367 -11.83 8.13 -3.49
CA LEU A 367 -11.92 6.68 -3.71
C LEU A 367 -12.72 6.33 -4.97
N LYS A 368 -13.81 7.06 -5.24
CA LYS A 368 -14.61 6.90 -6.46
C LYS A 368 -13.79 7.18 -7.72
N GLU A 369 -12.84 8.09 -7.68
CA GLU A 369 -11.92 8.37 -8.79
C GLU A 369 -10.76 7.36 -8.86
N ILE A 370 -10.20 6.97 -7.70
CA ILE A 370 -9.08 6.02 -7.62
C ILE A 370 -9.45 4.68 -8.26
N ASN A 371 -10.57 4.11 -7.88
CA ASN A 371 -10.93 2.75 -8.25
C ASN A 371 -10.94 2.50 -9.77
N PRO A 372 -11.55 3.33 -10.62
CA PRO A 372 -11.53 3.11 -12.07
C PRO A 372 -10.25 3.58 -12.78
N ASN A 373 -9.53 4.57 -12.23
CA ASN A 373 -8.53 5.30 -13.00
C ASN A 373 -7.08 5.01 -12.57
N TYR A 374 -6.87 4.63 -11.29
CA TYR A 374 -5.52 4.52 -10.71
C TYR A 374 -5.18 3.12 -10.21
N SER A 375 -5.98 2.10 -10.54
CA SER A 375 -5.71 0.70 -10.25
C SER A 375 -4.31 0.29 -10.75
N GLY A 376 -3.48 -0.26 -9.86
CA GLY A 376 -2.11 -0.67 -10.17
C GLY A 376 -1.10 0.46 -10.42
N LYS A 377 -1.53 1.73 -10.30
CA LYS A 377 -0.69 2.93 -10.45
C LYS A 377 -0.07 3.35 -9.13
N TYR A 378 0.73 4.39 -9.15
CA TYR A 378 1.48 4.89 -8.00
C TYR A 378 0.92 6.23 -7.54
N VAL A 379 0.75 6.39 -6.24
CA VAL A 379 0.53 7.68 -5.58
C VAL A 379 1.77 8.06 -4.78
N VAL A 380 2.15 9.32 -4.87
CA VAL A 380 3.18 9.94 -4.04
C VAL A 380 2.52 11.01 -3.19
N VAL A 381 2.55 10.86 -1.88
CA VAL A 381 2.20 11.92 -0.93
C VAL A 381 3.46 12.72 -0.66
N SER A 382 3.47 13.96 -1.10
CA SER A 382 4.57 14.91 -0.93
C SER A 382 4.21 15.92 0.14
N TYR A 383 5.09 16.16 1.08
CA TYR A 383 4.93 17.18 2.12
C TYR A 383 6.31 17.52 2.72
N ASN A 384 6.36 18.58 3.52
CA ASN A 384 7.56 18.90 4.26
C ASN A 384 7.30 19.20 5.74
N ALA A 385 8.38 19.21 6.51
CA ALA A 385 8.39 19.52 7.93
C ALA A 385 9.55 20.42 8.27
N THR A 386 9.33 21.37 9.19
CA THR A 386 10.38 22.25 9.72
C THR A 386 11.07 21.55 10.87
N VAL A 387 12.40 21.56 10.87
CA VAL A 387 13.26 21.12 11.97
C VAL A 387 13.25 22.20 13.06
N LYS A 388 12.79 21.86 14.26
CA LYS A 388 12.66 22.83 15.35
C LYS A 388 14.02 23.15 15.99
N SER A 389 14.22 24.42 16.33
CA SER A 389 15.36 24.88 17.11
C SER A 389 15.05 24.80 18.62
N THR A 390 14.92 23.59 19.14
CA THR A 390 14.54 23.33 20.54
C THR A 390 15.15 22.02 21.05
N ASP A 391 15.18 21.87 22.37
CA ASP A 391 15.61 20.64 23.06
C ASP A 391 14.76 19.39 22.74
N ASP A 392 13.64 19.54 22.00
CA ASP A 392 12.83 18.42 21.52
C ASP A 392 13.50 17.69 20.34
N LEU A 393 14.46 18.32 19.64
CA LEU A 393 15.25 17.69 18.58
C LEU A 393 16.27 16.74 19.20
N ILE A 394 16.26 15.50 18.75
CA ILE A 394 17.21 14.49 19.22
C ILE A 394 18.49 14.60 18.39
N LEU A 395 19.62 14.82 19.08
CA LEU A 395 20.92 14.92 18.46
C LEU A 395 21.65 13.58 18.48
N GLY A 396 22.47 13.35 17.46
CA GLY A 396 23.34 12.18 17.34
C GLY A 396 22.62 10.91 16.89
N ASP A 397 23.13 9.76 17.31
CA ASP A 397 22.87 8.43 16.75
C ASP A 397 21.41 7.95 16.81
N ASN A 398 20.58 8.51 17.69
CA ASN A 398 19.19 8.10 17.82
C ASN A 398 18.30 8.69 16.72
N GLY A 399 18.68 9.82 16.14
CA GLY A 399 17.94 10.51 15.10
C GLY A 399 16.52 10.91 15.48
N ASN A 400 15.82 11.45 14.51
CA ASN A 400 14.44 11.92 14.62
C ASN A 400 13.58 11.16 13.62
N PRO A 401 12.98 10.03 14.02
CA PRO A 401 12.17 9.20 13.12
C PRO A 401 10.88 9.89 12.72
N ASN A 402 10.43 9.55 11.53
CA ASN A 402 9.13 9.87 10.99
C ASN A 402 8.51 8.59 10.43
N ASP A 403 7.55 8.04 11.19
CA ASP A 403 6.86 6.80 10.87
C ASP A 403 5.65 7.04 9.98
N VAL A 404 5.37 6.13 9.06
CA VAL A 404 4.11 6.12 8.32
C VAL A 404 3.41 4.77 8.43
N VAL A 405 2.09 4.81 8.57
CA VAL A 405 1.20 3.65 8.49
C VAL A 405 0.20 3.89 7.39
N LEU A 406 0.22 3.07 6.35
CA LEU A 406 -0.86 2.99 5.38
C LEU A 406 -1.91 2.02 5.91
N THR A 407 -3.16 2.46 6.00
CA THR A 407 -4.32 1.61 6.28
C THR A 407 -5.22 1.59 5.04
N TYR A 408 -5.59 0.40 4.58
CA TYR A 408 -6.51 0.25 3.46
C TYR A 408 -7.54 -0.85 3.72
N SER A 409 -8.70 -0.73 3.08
CA SER A 409 -9.79 -1.70 3.13
C SER A 409 -10.40 -1.89 1.76
N ARG A 410 -11.02 -3.04 1.56
CA ARG A 410 -11.69 -3.46 0.32
C ARG A 410 -13.13 -3.87 0.59
N THR A 411 -13.97 -3.77 -0.44
CA THR A 411 -15.39 -4.11 -0.35
C THR A 411 -15.69 -5.57 -0.02
N ASN A 412 -14.78 -6.47 -0.38
CA ASN A 412 -14.96 -7.91 -0.20
C ASN A 412 -14.30 -8.47 1.06
N THR A 413 -13.83 -7.58 1.95
CA THR A 413 -13.26 -7.95 3.25
C THR A 413 -13.85 -7.10 4.36
N THR A 414 -13.93 -7.65 5.55
CA THR A 414 -14.42 -6.96 6.75
C THR A 414 -13.29 -6.42 7.62
N TYR A 415 -12.03 -6.64 7.25
CA TYR A 415 -10.88 -6.19 8.01
C TYR A 415 -10.11 -5.08 7.27
N GLU A 416 -9.33 -4.35 8.04
CA GLU A 416 -8.38 -3.37 7.54
C GLU A 416 -6.98 -3.98 7.55
N ASP A 417 -6.22 -3.75 6.51
CA ASP A 417 -4.82 -4.15 6.41
C ASP A 417 -3.90 -2.95 6.50
N THR A 418 -2.69 -3.14 6.99
CA THR A 418 -1.73 -2.06 7.25
C THR A 418 -0.34 -2.40 6.75
N LEU A 419 0.32 -1.38 6.20
CA LEU A 419 1.75 -1.37 5.88
C LEU A 419 2.43 -0.28 6.70
N LYS A 420 3.72 -0.47 7.01
CA LYS A 420 4.52 0.48 7.78
C LYS A 420 5.85 0.73 7.11
N ASP A 421 6.33 1.96 7.25
CA ASP A 421 7.66 2.37 6.84
C ASP A 421 8.10 3.61 7.62
N GLU A 422 9.39 3.94 7.59
CA GLU A 422 9.95 5.09 8.29
C GLU A 422 11.05 5.78 7.48
N ALA A 423 11.29 7.05 7.77
CA ALA A 423 12.47 7.78 7.36
C ALA A 423 13.02 8.56 8.57
N ILE A 424 14.35 8.68 8.68
CA ILE A 424 14.98 9.26 9.86
C ILE A 424 15.85 10.45 9.46
N VAL A 425 15.71 11.57 10.16
CA VAL A 425 16.67 12.69 10.03
C VAL A 425 17.56 12.78 11.26
N PHE A 426 18.83 13.05 11.02
CA PHE A 426 19.87 13.19 12.04
C PHE A 426 20.29 14.65 12.15
N SER A 427 20.57 15.07 13.36
CA SER A 427 21.17 16.37 13.66
C SER A 427 22.24 16.19 14.71
N TYR A 428 23.21 17.08 14.72
CA TYR A 428 24.41 16.93 15.57
C TYR A 428 24.65 18.17 16.41
N GLY A 429 25.47 18.00 17.43
CA GLY A 429 25.94 19.12 18.25
C GLY A 429 27.46 19.05 18.46
N ILE A 430 28.04 20.19 18.71
CA ILE A 430 29.45 20.30 19.13
C ILE A 430 29.54 20.78 20.57
N ASP A 431 30.48 20.23 21.33
CA ASP A 431 30.77 20.60 22.72
C ASP A 431 32.27 20.92 22.85
N LEU A 432 32.60 22.17 23.09
CA LEU A 432 33.97 22.68 23.13
C LEU A 432 34.33 23.23 24.51
N GLY A 433 35.56 23.00 24.93
CA GLY A 433 36.14 23.59 26.14
C GLY A 433 37.16 24.65 25.80
N LYS A 434 36.98 25.87 26.27
CA LYS A 434 37.90 26.99 26.11
C LYS A 434 38.71 27.20 27.39
N THR A 435 40.02 27.15 27.30
CA THR A 435 40.92 27.41 28.44
C THR A 435 42.03 28.39 28.07
N PHE A 436 42.73 28.87 29.07
CA PHE A 436 43.91 29.74 28.92
C PHE A 436 45.16 29.08 29.48
N SER A 437 46.29 29.36 28.90
CA SER A 437 47.56 28.70 29.24
C SER A 437 48.02 28.85 30.70
N ASP A 438 47.53 29.88 31.38
CA ASP A 438 47.82 30.17 32.79
C ASP A 438 46.59 30.08 33.72
N ASN A 439 45.44 29.64 33.17
CA ASN A 439 44.14 29.52 33.84
C ASN A 439 43.60 30.85 34.44
N ASN A 440 44.06 32.01 33.93
CA ASN A 440 43.65 33.32 34.48
C ASN A 440 42.75 34.13 33.51
N GLY A 441 42.57 33.71 32.27
CA GLY A 441 41.71 34.43 31.32
C GLY A 441 40.22 34.21 31.54
N ASP A 442 39.44 35.20 31.15
CA ASP A 442 37.99 35.15 31.19
C ASP A 442 37.43 34.58 29.86
N ALA A 443 36.95 33.33 29.88
CA ALA A 443 36.41 32.65 28.70
C ALA A 443 35.20 33.34 28.10
N THR A 444 34.41 34.09 28.90
CA THR A 444 33.23 34.83 28.41
C THR A 444 33.58 36.02 27.51
N LYS A 445 34.88 36.41 27.44
CA LYS A 445 35.39 37.43 26.52
C LYS A 445 35.83 36.88 25.19
N VAL A 446 35.86 35.55 25.07
CA VAL A 446 36.21 34.88 23.81
C VAL A 446 35.01 34.86 22.91
N GLN A 447 35.22 35.13 21.63
CA GLN A 447 34.19 35.17 20.61
C GLN A 447 34.62 34.37 19.40
N PHE A 448 33.68 33.55 18.92
CA PHE A 448 33.84 32.74 17.72
C PHE A 448 32.78 33.04 16.69
N VAL A 449 33.13 32.82 15.42
CA VAL A 449 32.16 32.73 14.30
C VAL A 449 32.30 31.34 13.68
N LEU A 450 31.17 30.68 13.42
CA LEU A 450 31.11 29.36 12.82
C LEU A 450 30.63 29.48 11.37
N LYS A 451 31.39 28.88 10.45
CA LYS A 451 31.15 28.92 9.02
C LYS A 451 31.06 27.49 8.46
N ASN A 452 29.99 27.18 7.76
CA ASN A 452 29.89 25.98 6.94
C ASN A 452 30.66 26.21 5.64
N THR A 453 31.63 25.32 5.34
CA THR A 453 32.53 25.47 4.20
C THR A 453 32.30 24.42 3.11
N SER A 454 31.40 23.45 3.33
CA SER A 454 31.12 22.38 2.39
C SER A 454 29.71 22.39 1.83
N ARG A 455 28.79 23.17 2.41
CA ARG A 455 27.43 23.31 1.88
C ARG A 455 27.43 23.72 0.41
N LYS A 456 26.56 23.10 -0.36
CA LYS A 456 26.40 23.40 -1.80
C LYS A 456 25.00 23.91 -2.05
N THR A 457 24.90 24.98 -2.83
CA THR A 457 23.64 25.46 -3.37
C THR A 457 23.78 25.50 -4.88
N ASP A 458 22.81 24.95 -5.60
CA ASP A 458 22.83 24.85 -7.08
C ASP A 458 24.14 24.23 -7.62
N GLY A 459 24.72 23.27 -6.89
CA GLY A 459 25.98 22.62 -7.25
C GLY A 459 27.22 23.49 -7.08
N GLN A 460 27.10 24.66 -6.48
CA GLN A 460 28.20 25.57 -6.16
C GLN A 460 28.45 25.55 -4.64
N THR A 461 29.71 25.42 -4.24
CA THR A 461 30.10 25.59 -2.85
C THR A 461 30.15 27.08 -2.53
N ALA A 462 29.47 27.51 -1.49
CA ALA A 462 29.53 28.85 -0.94
C ALA A 462 29.86 28.78 0.56
N ASP A 463 30.43 29.87 1.07
CA ASP A 463 30.61 30.01 2.50
C ASP A 463 29.29 30.46 3.14
N TYR A 464 28.81 29.67 4.08
CA TYR A 464 27.61 30.00 4.87
C TYR A 464 28.00 30.16 6.33
N TYR A 465 27.49 31.20 6.96
CA TYR A 465 27.73 31.47 8.38
C TYR A 465 26.54 31.00 9.17
N VAL A 466 26.80 30.28 10.27
CA VAL A 466 25.75 29.73 11.13
C VAL A 466 25.07 30.86 11.91
N VAL A 467 23.74 30.86 11.86
CA VAL A 467 22.85 31.74 12.65
C VAL A 467 22.20 30.90 13.74
N ALA A 468 22.28 31.37 15.00
CA ALA A 468 21.77 30.63 16.14
C ALA A 468 21.18 31.55 17.22
N ASN A 469 20.25 31.02 18.00
CA ASN A 469 19.72 31.65 19.18
C ASN A 469 20.49 31.17 20.43
N LYS A 470 20.82 32.11 21.33
CA LYS A 470 21.41 31.77 22.60
C LYS A 470 20.33 31.23 23.56
N ALA A 471 20.43 29.95 23.93
CA ALA A 471 19.54 29.28 24.86
C ALA A 471 19.94 29.50 26.32
N ALA A 472 21.25 29.46 26.59
CA ALA A 472 21.86 29.74 27.89
C ALA A 472 23.29 30.25 27.68
N ASP A 473 23.99 30.61 28.77
CA ASP A 473 25.40 31.00 28.68
C ASP A 473 26.21 29.80 28.13
N GLY A 474 26.93 30.05 27.05
CA GLY A 474 27.71 29.04 26.34
C GLY A 474 26.86 28.01 25.55
N GLN A 475 25.54 28.18 25.41
CA GLN A 475 24.67 27.23 24.72
C GLN A 475 23.84 27.91 23.64
N TYR A 476 23.85 27.34 22.44
CA TYR A 476 23.21 27.91 21.26
C TYR A 476 22.47 26.85 20.46
N HIS A 477 21.27 27.17 19.97
CA HIS A 477 20.52 26.41 19.00
C HIS A 477 20.59 27.08 17.64
N VAL A 478 20.99 26.35 16.61
CA VAL A 478 21.00 26.82 15.22
C VAL A 478 19.58 27.19 14.80
N THR A 479 19.44 28.20 13.97
CA THR A 479 18.16 28.65 13.41
C THR A 479 18.22 28.80 11.89
N GLY A 480 19.39 28.56 11.31
CA GLY A 480 19.66 28.62 9.88
C GLY A 480 21.07 29.11 9.58
N GLU A 481 21.31 29.42 8.33
CA GLU A 481 22.60 29.90 7.82
C GLU A 481 22.43 31.15 6.95
N THR A 482 23.48 31.94 6.78
CA THR A 482 23.52 33.16 5.98
C THR A 482 24.83 33.27 5.20
N THR A 483 24.79 33.83 4.00
CA THR A 483 25.99 34.18 3.23
C THR A 483 26.63 35.51 3.67
N ASN A 484 25.96 36.27 4.54
CA ASN A 484 26.47 37.55 5.02
C ASN A 484 27.09 37.38 6.40
N GLU A 485 28.41 37.52 6.47
CA GLU A 485 29.18 37.40 7.71
C GLU A 485 28.69 38.33 8.84
N ASN A 486 28.12 39.49 8.50
CA ASN A 486 27.61 40.45 9.51
C ASN A 486 26.34 39.95 10.20
N ASP A 487 25.66 39.00 9.63
CA ASP A 487 24.46 38.40 10.19
C ASP A 487 24.76 37.08 10.93
N ALA A 488 26.03 36.66 10.92
CA ALA A 488 26.52 35.47 11.65
C ALA A 488 26.33 35.62 13.15
N THR A 489 26.02 34.51 13.82
CA THR A 489 26.02 34.50 15.30
C THR A 489 27.46 34.55 15.84
N VAL A 490 27.67 35.44 16.83
CA VAL A 490 28.86 35.47 17.63
C VAL A 490 28.70 34.56 18.84
N PHE A 491 29.42 33.45 18.85
CA PHE A 491 29.40 32.46 19.91
C PHE A 491 30.39 32.79 21.00
N SER A 492 29.99 32.73 22.28
CA SER A 492 30.86 32.93 23.43
C SER A 492 30.68 31.79 24.43
N PRO A 493 31.79 31.22 24.98
CA PRO A 493 31.71 30.22 26.06
C PRO A 493 31.05 30.79 27.33
N ASP A 494 30.65 29.90 28.23
CA ASP A 494 30.24 30.24 29.58
C ASP A 494 31.43 30.54 30.48
N THR A 495 31.17 30.79 31.78
CA THR A 495 32.21 31.08 32.79
C THR A 495 33.16 29.92 33.04
N ASP A 496 32.76 28.69 32.75
CA ASP A 496 33.57 27.50 32.87
C ASP A 496 34.33 27.16 31.54
N GLY A 497 34.19 28.05 30.55
CA GLY A 497 34.80 27.89 29.23
C GLY A 497 34.07 26.92 28.29
N LYS A 498 32.85 26.50 28.62
CA LYS A 498 32.09 25.58 27.79
C LYS A 498 31.31 26.31 26.71
N LEU A 499 31.37 25.79 25.50
CA LEU A 499 30.60 26.26 24.34
C LEU A 499 29.95 25.06 23.67
N LYS A 500 28.61 25.08 23.59
CA LYS A 500 27.76 24.08 22.93
C LYS A 500 26.98 24.72 21.81
N VAL A 501 27.02 24.10 20.63
CA VAL A 501 26.18 24.49 19.49
C VAL A 501 25.40 23.25 19.06
N TYR A 502 24.09 23.35 19.10
CA TYR A 502 23.14 22.28 18.78
C TYR A 502 22.49 22.51 17.42
N GLY A 503 22.16 21.43 16.72
CA GLY A 503 21.40 21.48 15.49
C GLY A 503 22.23 21.75 14.23
N LEU A 504 23.35 21.10 14.10
CA LEU A 504 24.22 21.09 12.91
C LEU A 504 23.99 19.81 12.09
N GLU A 505 24.17 19.89 10.79
CA GLU A 505 24.12 18.77 9.85
C GLU A 505 25.49 18.23 9.46
N GLU A 506 25.53 17.19 8.63
CA GLU A 506 26.75 16.64 8.04
C GLU A 506 27.39 17.64 7.09
N ASN A 507 28.45 18.28 7.56
CA ASN A 507 29.20 19.23 6.76
C ASN A 507 30.59 19.47 7.38
N THR A 508 31.42 20.22 6.68
CA THR A 508 32.68 20.72 7.20
C THR A 508 32.51 22.16 7.61
N TYR A 509 32.80 22.44 8.87
CA TYR A 509 32.70 23.77 9.45
C TYR A 509 34.10 24.33 9.78
N SER A 510 34.18 25.65 9.76
CA SER A 510 35.37 26.40 10.20
C SER A 510 34.96 27.36 11.32
N MET A 511 35.47 27.14 12.52
CA MET A 511 35.28 28.02 13.66
C MET A 511 36.48 28.95 13.85
N THR A 512 36.25 30.24 13.68
CA THR A 512 37.29 31.28 13.78
C THR A 512 37.10 32.07 15.07
N GLU A 513 38.16 32.16 15.87
CA GLU A 513 38.22 33.05 17.04
C GLU A 513 38.43 34.49 16.58
N ILE A 514 37.47 35.38 16.86
CA ILE A 514 37.47 36.78 16.43
C ILE A 514 37.79 37.75 17.57
N ALA A 515 37.65 37.32 18.84
CA ALA A 515 38.05 38.07 20.02
C ALA A 515 38.49 37.14 21.14
N THR A 516 39.40 37.62 22.01
CA THR A 516 39.85 36.90 23.19
C THR A 516 40.02 37.88 24.38
N ASP A 517 40.32 37.36 25.58
CA ASP A 517 40.53 38.22 26.75
C ASP A 517 41.82 39.00 26.63
N LYS A 518 41.83 40.13 27.31
CA LYS A 518 42.98 41.06 27.28
C LYS A 518 44.27 40.40 27.80
N GLY A 519 45.35 40.50 27.03
CA GLY A 519 46.63 39.90 27.35
C GLY A 519 46.86 38.50 26.79
N TYR A 520 45.98 38.02 25.92
CA TYR A 520 46.12 36.76 25.20
C TYR A 520 46.06 36.99 23.69
N ASN A 521 46.73 36.09 22.95
CA ASN A 521 46.67 36.07 21.49
C ASN A 521 45.42 35.32 21.02
N LEU A 522 44.86 35.75 19.91
CA LEU A 522 43.89 34.96 19.15
C LEU A 522 44.50 33.65 18.69
N LEU A 523 43.69 32.66 18.49
CA LEU A 523 44.08 31.45 17.77
C LEU A 523 44.61 31.84 16.38
N LYS A 524 45.75 31.25 16.00
CA LYS A 524 46.37 31.56 14.73
C LYS A 524 45.60 31.00 13.55
N ASP A 525 45.07 29.81 13.71
CA ASP A 525 44.39 29.07 12.68
C ASP A 525 42.96 28.79 13.15
N ALA A 526 42.01 28.74 12.22
CA ALA A 526 40.64 28.35 12.51
C ALA A 526 40.56 26.87 12.91
N ILE A 527 39.57 26.52 13.70
CA ILE A 527 39.28 25.15 14.09
C ILE A 527 38.40 24.52 12.99
N THR A 528 38.85 23.42 12.42
CA THR A 528 38.06 22.65 11.46
C THR A 528 37.23 21.61 12.20
N ILE A 529 35.94 21.58 11.93
CA ILE A 529 34.98 20.64 12.48
C ILE A 529 34.37 19.87 11.31
N GLU A 530 34.55 18.56 11.28
CA GLU A 530 33.94 17.68 10.27
C GLU A 530 32.86 16.83 10.93
N ILE A 531 31.63 16.98 10.50
CA ILE A 531 30.47 16.20 10.94
C ILE A 531 30.13 15.20 9.83
N THR A 532 30.06 13.93 10.18
CA THR A 532 29.70 12.83 9.31
C THR A 532 28.64 11.98 9.99
N LYS A 533 27.95 11.12 9.24
CA LYS A 533 26.93 10.18 9.79
C LYS A 533 27.39 9.39 11.02
N THR A 534 28.70 9.23 11.19
CA THR A 534 29.24 8.39 12.26
C THR A 534 29.97 9.17 13.33
N ASP A 535 30.56 10.31 13.00
CA ASP A 535 31.47 11.03 13.91
C ASP A 535 31.46 12.55 13.71
N VAL A 536 31.72 13.28 14.79
CA VAL A 536 32.07 14.70 14.78
C VAL A 536 33.57 14.78 15.10
N VAL A 537 34.39 15.27 14.16
CA VAL A 537 35.86 15.40 14.31
C VAL A 537 36.24 16.86 14.33
N ILE A 538 36.96 17.29 15.38
CA ILE A 538 37.39 18.68 15.58
C ILE A 538 38.91 18.76 15.49
N ASN A 539 39.43 19.65 14.62
CA ASN A 539 40.84 19.87 14.41
C ASN A 539 41.27 21.34 14.68
N PRO A 540 42.30 21.61 15.50
CA PRO A 540 43.05 20.60 16.23
C PRO A 540 42.21 20.02 17.37
N SER A 541 42.11 18.72 17.43
CA SER A 541 41.32 18.01 18.41
C SER A 541 42.17 17.07 19.24
N VAL A 542 41.83 16.91 20.49
CA VAL A 542 42.38 15.90 21.39
C VAL A 542 41.47 14.71 21.59
N ALA A 543 40.22 14.83 21.13
CA ALA A 543 39.21 13.77 21.20
C ALA A 543 38.20 13.88 20.05
N THR A 544 37.64 12.76 19.64
CA THR A 544 36.51 12.71 18.72
C THR A 544 35.22 12.79 19.52
N VAL A 545 34.34 13.72 19.14
CA VAL A 545 33.05 13.93 19.78
C VAL A 545 31.96 13.38 18.88
N ARG A 546 31.03 12.63 19.45
CA ARG A 546 29.95 12.00 18.73
C ARG A 546 28.61 12.49 19.30
N GLY A 547 27.97 13.44 18.61
CA GLY A 547 26.69 13.97 19.02
C GLY A 547 26.62 14.42 20.49
N GLU A 548 25.43 14.52 21.04
CA GLU A 548 25.23 14.92 22.43
C GLU A 548 25.61 13.85 23.46
N ASN A 549 25.74 12.59 23.04
CA ASN A 549 26.05 11.47 23.93
C ASN A 549 27.54 11.41 24.30
N ASN A 550 28.32 12.35 23.81
CA ASN A 550 29.75 12.38 24.08
C ASN A 550 30.06 13.11 25.39
N ALA A 551 30.72 12.41 26.31
CA ALA A 551 31.09 12.96 27.62
C ALA A 551 32.34 13.84 27.59
N ASN A 552 33.06 13.89 26.49
CA ASN A 552 34.34 14.59 26.38
C ASN A 552 34.23 15.79 25.45
N ALA A 553 34.45 16.99 25.98
CA ALA A 553 34.58 18.20 25.19
C ALA A 553 36.03 18.38 24.71
N ASP A 554 36.18 18.80 23.45
CA ASP A 554 37.51 19.20 22.95
C ASP A 554 37.98 20.49 23.58
N VAL A 555 39.27 20.57 23.91
CA VAL A 555 39.85 21.69 24.64
C VAL A 555 40.63 22.61 23.71
N ILE A 556 40.27 23.88 23.70
CA ILE A 556 40.93 24.94 22.95
C ILE A 556 41.78 25.79 23.90
N TYR A 557 43.04 25.93 23.56
CA TYR A 557 43.98 26.70 24.38
C TYR A 557 44.39 28.01 23.73
N ASN A 558 44.27 29.13 24.46
CA ASN A 558 44.92 30.38 24.12
C ASN A 558 46.16 30.57 24.97
N HIS A 559 47.22 31.03 24.32
CA HIS A 559 48.49 31.34 25.00
C HIS A 559 48.54 32.82 25.37
N ARG A 560 49.03 33.07 26.58
CA ARG A 560 49.31 34.43 27.04
C ARG A 560 50.43 35.07 26.23
N ILE A 561 50.33 36.38 25.93
CA ILE A 561 51.32 37.20 25.24
C ILE A 561 52.50 37.41 26.16
#